data_a54d83b46ec8b6b0cea8efd74589b089
#
_entry.id   a54d83b46ec8b6b0cea8efd74589b089
#
_cell.length_a   1.000
_cell.length_b   1.000
_cell.length_c   1.000
_cell.angle_alpha   90.00
_cell.angle_beta   90.00
_cell.angle_gamma   90.00
#
_symmetry.space_group_name_H-M   'P 1'
#
loop_
_entity.id
_entity.type
_entity.pdbx_description
1 polymer ?
#
loop_
_entity_poly.entity_id
_entity_poly.type
_entity_poly.pdbx_seq_one_letter_code
_entity_poly.pdbx_strand_id
1 'polypeptide(L)'
;GKEYRLMLHAVLKKDELWAKAGHEVAWEELELPWSLPCSSEEKAQGVPSYSLSEKELVVSGDGFKYVFNRTDGQLTSMVVQDMELLESPLRLNLWRAPLANELDNWNASSARSSNWKEGYEYTVATEMYSAGIDRLTHQPLSFSVSETTEGVHIHIIDAALMGKGEKEKKDLYIEGIQNNGIINHYEYI
;
A
#
# COMPACT_ATOMS: atom_id res chain seq x y z
N GLY A 1 -6.62 -6.80 -22.58
CA GLY A 1 -7.64 -5.94 -23.22
C GLY A 1 -7.12 -4.52 -23.36
N LYS A 2 -7.68 -3.74 -24.27
CA LYS A 2 -7.40 -2.31 -24.32
C LYS A 2 -8.54 -1.60 -23.61
N GLU A 3 -8.19 -0.82 -22.61
CA GLU A 3 -9.09 0.10 -21.94
C GLU A 3 -8.92 1.49 -22.57
N TYR A 4 -10.00 2.21 -22.68
CA TYR A 4 -9.99 3.56 -23.19
C TYR A 4 -10.34 4.52 -22.07
N ARG A 5 -9.52 5.56 -21.91
CA ARG A 5 -9.71 6.59 -20.91
C ARG A 5 -9.75 7.95 -21.57
N LEU A 6 -10.68 8.77 -21.14
CA LEU A 6 -10.79 10.15 -21.57
C LEU A 6 -10.09 11.03 -20.52
N MET A 7 -9.03 11.70 -20.95
CA MET A 7 -8.35 12.72 -20.15
C MET A 7 -8.92 14.10 -20.45
N LEU A 8 -9.42 14.77 -19.43
CA LEU A 8 -9.91 16.14 -19.51
C LEU A 8 -8.92 17.05 -18.78
N HIS A 9 -8.49 18.11 -19.46
CA HIS A 9 -7.59 19.08 -18.88
C HIS A 9 -8.23 20.47 -18.92
N ALA A 10 -8.33 21.13 -17.77
CA ALA A 10 -8.71 22.53 -17.68
C ALA A 10 -7.45 23.39 -17.61
N VAL A 11 -7.28 24.30 -18.56
CA VAL A 11 -6.11 25.15 -18.64
C VAL A 11 -6.49 26.62 -18.65
N LEU A 12 -5.60 27.48 -18.17
CA LEU A 12 -5.77 28.93 -18.24
C LEU A 12 -5.78 29.41 -19.68
N LYS A 13 -6.77 30.22 -20.08
CA LYS A 13 -6.88 30.79 -21.41
C LYS A 13 -5.95 31.98 -21.63
N LYS A 14 -5.55 32.68 -20.58
CA LYS A 14 -4.73 33.90 -20.60
C LYS A 14 -3.75 33.89 -19.44
N ASP A 15 -2.76 34.77 -19.50
CA ASP A 15 -1.85 35.03 -18.40
C ASP A 15 -2.63 35.58 -17.20
N GLU A 16 -2.35 35.00 -16.03
CA GLU A 16 -2.81 35.49 -14.74
C GLU A 16 -1.61 35.90 -13.87
N LEU A 17 -1.85 36.54 -12.72
CA LEU A 17 -0.76 37.00 -11.85
C LEU A 17 0.14 35.86 -11.35
N TRP A 18 -0.41 34.67 -11.22
CA TRP A 18 0.26 33.50 -10.61
C TRP A 18 0.69 32.42 -11.60
N ALA A 19 0.16 32.43 -12.86
CA ALA A 19 0.53 31.45 -13.88
C ALA A 19 0.26 31.96 -15.29
N LYS A 20 0.98 31.40 -16.25
CA LYS A 20 0.85 31.72 -17.67
C LYS A 20 -0.33 30.98 -18.33
N ALA A 21 -0.78 31.53 -19.47
CA ALA A 21 -1.73 30.80 -20.33
C ALA A 21 -1.22 29.42 -20.66
N GLY A 22 -2.12 28.43 -20.65
CA GLY A 22 -1.79 27.02 -20.81
C GLY A 22 -1.45 26.29 -19.52
N HIS A 23 -1.31 26.98 -18.38
CA HIS A 23 -1.14 26.32 -17.09
C HIS A 23 -2.35 25.46 -16.76
N GLU A 24 -2.13 24.19 -16.43
CA GLU A 24 -3.17 23.25 -16.04
C GLU A 24 -3.63 23.55 -14.62
N VAL A 25 -4.94 23.77 -14.45
CA VAL A 25 -5.56 24.09 -13.15
C VAL A 25 -6.34 22.92 -12.58
N ALA A 26 -6.76 21.99 -13.43
CA ALA A 26 -7.41 20.75 -13.03
C ALA A 26 -7.32 19.72 -14.15
N TRP A 27 -7.40 18.48 -13.80
CA TRP A 27 -7.55 17.37 -14.74
C TRP A 27 -8.49 16.32 -14.16
N GLU A 28 -9.10 15.53 -15.02
CA GLU A 28 -9.96 14.40 -14.67
C GLU A 28 -9.75 13.28 -15.65
N GLU A 29 -9.75 12.04 -15.16
CA GLU A 29 -9.68 10.83 -15.97
C GLU A 29 -10.98 10.06 -15.84
N LEU A 30 -11.65 9.84 -16.98
CA LEU A 30 -12.89 9.09 -17.06
C LEU A 30 -12.65 7.78 -17.79
N GLU A 31 -12.99 6.68 -17.17
CA GLU A 31 -13.03 5.39 -17.85
C GLU A 31 -14.18 5.35 -18.85
N LEU A 32 -13.88 5.00 -20.09
CA LEU A 32 -14.89 4.86 -21.12
C LEU A 32 -15.41 3.40 -21.16
N PRO A 33 -16.70 3.19 -21.38
CA PRO A 33 -17.30 1.86 -21.39
C PRO A 33 -16.91 1.03 -22.63
N TRP A 34 -15.79 1.37 -23.24
CA TRP A 34 -15.26 0.70 -24.41
C TRP A 34 -14.06 -0.13 -24.01
N SER A 35 -14.20 -1.43 -24.10
CA SER A 35 -13.09 -2.36 -23.95
C SER A 35 -12.97 -3.22 -25.19
N LEU A 36 -11.76 -3.40 -25.68
CA LEU A 36 -11.48 -4.47 -26.61
C LEU A 36 -11.15 -5.73 -25.80
N PRO A 37 -11.73 -6.88 -26.17
CA PRO A 37 -11.32 -8.13 -25.57
C PRO A 37 -9.80 -8.27 -25.66
N CYS A 38 -9.19 -8.78 -24.62
CA CYS A 38 -7.77 -9.15 -24.68
C CYS A 38 -7.62 -10.22 -25.78
N SER A 39 -7.00 -9.86 -26.89
CA SER A 39 -6.62 -10.84 -27.88
C SER A 39 -5.34 -11.50 -27.38
N SER A 40 -5.48 -12.68 -26.82
CA SER A 40 -4.42 -13.51 -26.26
C SER A 40 -3.79 -12.95 -24.97
N GLU A 41 -4.03 -13.62 -23.89
CA GLU A 41 -3.00 -13.79 -22.87
C GLU A 41 -1.75 -14.26 -23.61
N GLU A 42 -0.70 -13.45 -23.63
CA GLU A 42 0.62 -13.97 -23.96
C GLU A 42 0.86 -15.04 -22.89
N LYS A 43 0.65 -16.30 -23.28
CA LYS A 43 0.95 -17.41 -22.38
C LYS A 43 2.41 -17.27 -22.02
N ALA A 44 2.67 -17.09 -20.74
CA ALA A 44 4.02 -17.07 -20.22
C ALA A 44 4.76 -18.29 -20.80
N GLN A 45 5.87 -18.04 -21.48
CA GLN A 45 6.66 -19.11 -22.04
C GLN A 45 7.44 -19.77 -20.89
N GLY A 46 7.09 -21.00 -20.58
CA GLY A 46 7.73 -21.78 -19.53
C GLY A 46 6.90 -21.90 -18.26
N VAL A 47 7.18 -22.95 -17.50
CA VAL A 47 6.57 -23.20 -16.20
C VAL A 47 7.56 -22.67 -15.16
N PRO A 48 7.15 -21.74 -14.28
CA PRO A 48 8.01 -21.29 -13.20
C PRO A 48 8.33 -22.46 -12.28
N SER A 49 9.53 -22.44 -11.72
CA SER A 49 9.98 -23.40 -10.72
C SER A 49 10.18 -22.69 -9.39
N TYR A 50 10.07 -23.43 -8.29
CA TYR A 50 10.41 -22.89 -6.99
C TYR A 50 11.32 -23.79 -6.18
N SER A 51 12.07 -23.19 -5.29
CA SER A 51 12.83 -23.89 -4.25
C SER A 51 12.42 -23.34 -2.89
N LEU A 52 12.19 -24.25 -1.95
CA LEU A 52 11.74 -23.94 -0.61
C LEU A 52 12.80 -24.36 0.40
N SER A 53 13.28 -23.42 1.20
CA SER A 53 14.13 -23.64 2.35
C SER A 53 13.40 -23.29 3.65
N GLU A 54 14.09 -23.44 4.80
CA GLU A 54 13.52 -22.99 6.09
C GLU A 54 13.29 -21.47 6.14
N LYS A 55 14.16 -20.71 5.47
CA LYS A 55 14.17 -19.24 5.55
C LYS A 55 13.54 -18.55 4.35
N GLU A 56 13.62 -19.17 3.18
CA GLU A 56 13.29 -18.51 1.92
C GLU A 56 12.49 -19.43 1.00
N LEU A 57 11.60 -18.83 0.25
CA LEU A 57 11.03 -19.37 -0.98
C LEU A 57 11.60 -18.56 -2.13
N VAL A 58 12.20 -19.23 -3.10
CA VAL A 58 12.67 -18.63 -4.34
C VAL A 58 11.82 -19.18 -5.47
N VAL A 59 11.17 -18.29 -6.23
CA VAL A 59 10.45 -18.63 -7.45
C VAL A 59 11.22 -18.05 -8.64
N SER A 60 11.43 -18.84 -9.66
CA SER A 60 12.17 -18.40 -10.85
C SER A 60 11.58 -18.98 -12.13
N GLY A 61 11.71 -18.22 -13.19
CA GLY A 61 11.34 -18.56 -14.55
C GLY A 61 12.26 -17.89 -15.55
N ASP A 62 11.85 -17.89 -16.82
CA ASP A 62 12.62 -17.23 -17.85
C ASP A 62 12.61 -15.70 -17.65
N GLY A 63 13.81 -15.16 -17.35
CA GLY A 63 14.01 -13.73 -17.15
C GLY A 63 13.48 -13.15 -15.83
N PHE A 64 13.07 -13.97 -14.85
CA PHE A 64 12.65 -13.46 -13.54
C PHE A 64 13.09 -14.34 -12.36
N LYS A 65 13.22 -13.72 -11.20
CA LYS A 65 13.45 -14.37 -9.92
C LYS A 65 12.84 -13.57 -8.79
N TYR A 66 11.97 -14.20 -7.99
CA TYR A 66 11.34 -13.62 -6.82
C TYR A 66 11.77 -14.35 -5.56
N VAL A 67 12.06 -13.60 -4.50
CA VAL A 67 12.49 -14.17 -3.22
C VAL A 67 11.56 -13.70 -2.12
N PHE A 68 11.00 -14.67 -1.40
CA PHE A 68 10.15 -14.43 -0.24
C PHE A 68 10.88 -14.88 1.01
N ASN A 69 10.93 -14.03 2.02
CA ASN A 69 11.41 -14.38 3.34
C ASN A 69 10.28 -15.08 4.12
N ARG A 70 10.50 -16.31 4.55
CA ARG A 70 9.49 -17.08 5.28
C ARG A 70 9.38 -16.73 6.75
N THR A 71 10.35 -16.00 7.30
CA THR A 71 10.33 -15.59 8.70
C THR A 71 9.34 -14.45 8.95
N ASP A 72 9.21 -13.55 7.98
CA ASP A 72 8.32 -12.38 8.06
C ASP A 72 7.25 -12.34 6.96
N GLY A 73 7.25 -13.33 6.06
CA GLY A 73 6.25 -13.45 4.99
C GLY A 73 6.39 -12.43 3.87
N GLN A 74 7.52 -11.73 3.74
CA GLN A 74 7.66 -10.62 2.81
C GLN A 74 8.31 -11.03 1.50
N LEU A 75 7.85 -10.43 0.38
CA LEU A 75 8.59 -10.43 -0.88
C LEU A 75 9.78 -9.47 -0.72
N THR A 76 10.99 -10.02 -0.70
CA THR A 76 12.23 -9.29 -0.41
C THR A 76 13.05 -8.94 -1.64
N SER A 77 12.83 -9.64 -2.75
CA SER A 77 13.52 -9.38 -4.01
C SER A 77 12.62 -9.75 -5.18
N MET A 78 12.61 -8.89 -6.19
CA MET A 78 11.85 -9.04 -7.43
C MET A 78 12.76 -8.66 -8.61
N VAL A 79 13.48 -9.63 -9.12
CA VAL A 79 14.38 -9.43 -10.26
C VAL A 79 13.68 -9.80 -11.55
N VAL A 80 13.69 -8.90 -12.52
CA VAL A 80 13.18 -9.10 -13.89
C VAL A 80 14.25 -8.64 -14.87
N GLN A 81 14.65 -9.52 -15.79
CA GLN A 81 15.71 -9.24 -16.77
C GLN A 81 16.98 -8.65 -16.13
N ASP A 82 17.45 -9.30 -15.07
CA ASP A 82 18.61 -8.91 -14.26
C ASP A 82 18.47 -7.56 -13.52
N MET A 83 17.29 -6.96 -13.50
CA MET A 83 17.02 -5.72 -12.78
C MET A 83 16.23 -6.01 -11.50
N GLU A 84 16.76 -5.60 -10.35
CA GLU A 84 16.02 -5.61 -9.08
C GLU A 84 14.99 -4.46 -9.09
N LEU A 85 13.73 -4.80 -8.85
CA LEU A 85 12.61 -3.85 -8.89
C LEU A 85 12.20 -3.36 -7.50
N LEU A 86 12.64 -4.02 -6.42
CA LEU A 86 12.32 -3.65 -5.06
C LEU A 86 13.50 -2.98 -4.37
N GLU A 87 13.34 -1.76 -3.92
CA GLU A 87 14.29 -1.08 -3.03
C GLU A 87 14.22 -1.61 -1.60
N SER A 88 13.05 -2.08 -1.19
CA SER A 88 12.79 -2.65 0.13
C SER A 88 11.70 -3.72 0.06
N PRO A 89 11.59 -4.62 1.06
CA PRO A 89 10.56 -5.64 1.08
C PRO A 89 9.14 -5.08 0.96
N LEU A 90 8.30 -5.75 0.17
CA LEU A 90 6.90 -5.37 -0.01
C LEU A 90 6.10 -5.72 1.25
N ARG A 91 5.50 -4.70 1.85
CA ARG A 91 4.67 -4.86 3.06
C ARG A 91 3.58 -3.81 3.14
N LEU A 92 2.51 -4.09 3.89
CA LEU A 92 1.49 -3.11 4.20
C LEU A 92 2.11 -1.91 4.94
N ASN A 93 1.86 -0.72 4.43
CA ASN A 93 2.16 0.53 5.10
C ASN A 93 0.87 1.37 5.17
N LEU A 94 0.46 1.72 6.38
CA LEU A 94 -0.71 2.58 6.63
C LEU A 94 -0.31 4.01 6.99
N TRP A 95 0.99 4.26 7.14
CA TRP A 95 1.50 5.54 7.60
C TRP A 95 1.87 6.45 6.43
N ARG A 96 1.46 7.70 6.55
CA ARG A 96 1.98 8.85 5.80
C ARG A 96 2.13 10.05 6.72
N ALA A 97 2.89 11.03 6.31
CA ALA A 97 2.97 12.30 7.04
C ALA A 97 1.57 12.93 7.13
N PRO A 98 1.14 13.37 8.31
CA PRO A 98 -0.14 14.04 8.48
C PRO A 98 -0.23 15.31 7.65
N LEU A 99 -1.42 15.58 7.14
CA LEU A 99 -1.74 16.82 6.46
C LEU A 99 -2.00 17.95 7.47
N ALA A 100 -1.93 19.20 7.02
CA ALA A 100 -2.12 20.36 7.90
C ALA A 100 -3.48 20.34 8.62
N ASN A 101 -4.54 19.90 7.94
CA ASN A 101 -5.87 19.77 8.52
C ASN A 101 -6.03 18.60 9.51
N GLU A 102 -5.11 17.66 9.51
CA GLU A 102 -5.07 16.55 10.47
C GLU A 102 -4.28 16.92 11.73
N LEU A 103 -3.46 17.97 11.64
CA LEU A 103 -2.72 18.55 12.75
C LEU A 103 -3.53 19.60 13.51
N ASP A 104 -4.65 20.07 12.93
CA ASP A 104 -5.46 21.11 13.51
C ASP A 104 -6.83 20.56 13.96
N ASN A 105 -7.26 20.95 15.13
CA ASN A 105 -8.56 20.59 15.67
C ASN A 105 -9.58 21.70 15.42
N TRP A 106 -10.02 21.86 14.19
CA TRP A 106 -10.93 22.92 13.75
C TRP A 106 -12.27 22.98 14.53
N ASN A 107 -12.69 21.87 15.10
CA ASN A 107 -13.95 21.73 15.80
C ASN A 107 -13.84 21.95 17.33
N ALA A 108 -12.64 22.03 17.87
CA ALA A 108 -12.47 22.28 19.28
C ALA A 108 -12.50 23.78 19.57
N SER A 109 -13.31 24.20 20.53
CA SER A 109 -13.31 25.57 21.03
C SER A 109 -11.97 25.99 21.57
N SER A 110 -11.14 25.03 21.97
CA SER A 110 -9.74 25.15 22.40
C SER A 110 -8.76 25.37 21.24
N ALA A 111 -9.12 25.08 20.00
CA ALA A 111 -8.25 25.27 18.83
C ALA A 111 -7.83 26.75 18.65
N ARG A 112 -8.55 27.67 19.26
CA ARG A 112 -8.22 29.10 19.30
C ARG A 112 -7.58 29.54 20.63
N SER A 113 -7.31 28.61 21.52
CA SER A 113 -6.57 28.86 22.73
C SER A 113 -5.16 29.33 22.40
N SER A 114 -4.66 30.32 23.13
CA SER A 114 -3.25 30.74 23.05
C SER A 114 -2.26 29.63 23.44
N ASN A 115 -2.76 28.53 23.98
CA ASN A 115 -1.98 27.36 24.34
C ASN A 115 -2.09 26.30 23.22
N TRP A 116 -1.29 26.48 22.17
CA TRP A 116 -1.24 25.59 21.01
C TRP A 116 -0.97 24.11 21.37
N LYS A 117 -0.36 23.82 22.53
CA LYS A 117 -0.12 22.45 22.99
C LYS A 117 -1.41 21.70 23.33
N GLU A 118 -2.41 22.38 23.87
CA GLU A 118 -3.68 21.77 24.25
C GLU A 118 -4.55 21.43 23.02
N GLY A 119 -4.43 22.20 21.93
CA GLY A 119 -5.14 21.94 20.68
C GLY A 119 -4.63 20.70 19.92
N TYR A 120 -3.35 20.39 20.04
CA TYR A 120 -2.73 19.25 19.35
C TYR A 120 -2.98 17.89 20.03
N GLU A 121 -3.44 17.86 21.26
CA GLU A 121 -3.66 16.60 21.98
C GLU A 121 -4.79 15.74 21.44
N TYR A 122 -5.69 16.32 20.63
CA TYR A 122 -6.90 15.66 20.12
C TYR A 122 -7.05 15.77 18.61
N THR A 123 -5.96 15.77 17.88
CA THR A 123 -5.98 15.81 16.42
C THR A 123 -6.01 14.42 15.83
N VAL A 124 -6.44 14.29 14.57
CA VAL A 124 -6.38 13.03 13.82
C VAL A 124 -4.96 12.47 13.81
N ALA A 125 -3.95 13.33 13.65
CA ALA A 125 -2.55 12.92 13.71
C ALA A 125 -2.16 12.30 15.05
N THR A 126 -2.59 12.87 16.19
CA THR A 126 -2.30 12.30 17.51
C THR A 126 -3.04 10.99 17.74
N GLU A 127 -4.23 10.81 17.19
CA GLU A 127 -4.94 9.54 17.22
C GLU A 127 -4.21 8.47 16.41
N MET A 128 -3.73 8.81 15.20
CA MET A 128 -2.94 7.93 14.34
C MET A 128 -1.65 7.47 15.06
N TYR A 129 -0.91 8.39 15.67
CA TYR A 129 0.29 8.08 16.48
C TYR A 129 -0.06 7.22 17.71
N SER A 130 -1.14 7.56 18.41
CA SER A 130 -1.59 6.79 19.58
C SER A 130 -2.03 5.39 19.21
N ALA A 131 -2.63 5.20 18.05
CA ALA A 131 -2.97 3.90 17.50
C ALA A 131 -1.73 3.07 17.10
N GLY A 132 -0.57 3.72 16.85
CA GLY A 132 0.67 3.05 16.51
C GLY A 132 0.74 2.57 15.07
N ILE A 133 -0.02 3.20 14.15
CA ILE A 133 -0.01 2.85 12.72
C ILE A 133 1.27 3.29 12.00
N ASP A 134 2.03 4.22 12.62
CA ASP A 134 3.35 4.68 12.17
C ASP A 134 4.47 3.66 12.43
N ARG A 135 4.20 2.61 13.19
CA ARG A 135 5.19 1.62 13.63
C ARG A 135 4.60 0.21 13.67
N LEU A 136 4.02 -0.19 12.54
CA LEU A 136 3.51 -1.54 12.36
C LEU A 136 4.64 -2.56 12.46
N THR A 137 4.38 -3.67 13.14
CA THR A 137 5.23 -4.85 13.14
C THR A 137 4.50 -5.98 12.45
N HIS A 138 5.19 -6.70 11.57
CA HIS A 138 4.63 -7.77 10.78
C HIS A 138 4.95 -9.12 11.38
N GLN A 139 3.94 -9.98 11.51
CA GLN A 139 4.07 -11.34 12.01
C GLN A 139 3.36 -12.30 11.05
N PRO A 140 4.08 -13.18 10.36
CA PRO A 140 3.46 -14.16 9.49
C PRO A 140 2.68 -15.17 10.32
N LEU A 141 1.42 -15.40 9.94
CA LEU A 141 0.53 -16.38 10.55
C LEU A 141 0.48 -17.68 9.74
N SER A 142 0.60 -17.56 8.41
CA SER A 142 0.60 -18.69 7.49
C SER A 142 1.42 -18.35 6.25
N PHE A 143 2.11 -19.37 5.75
CA PHE A 143 2.87 -19.29 4.50
C PHE A 143 2.68 -20.62 3.77
N SER A 144 2.01 -20.60 2.63
CA SER A 144 1.80 -21.78 1.81
C SER A 144 2.20 -21.54 0.35
N VAL A 145 2.69 -22.58 -0.28
CA VAL A 145 3.04 -22.61 -1.69
C VAL A 145 2.49 -23.88 -2.33
N SER A 146 1.97 -23.76 -3.52
CA SER A 146 1.47 -24.89 -4.30
C SER A 146 1.72 -24.68 -5.79
N GLU A 147 1.95 -25.78 -6.51
CA GLU A 147 1.99 -25.77 -7.96
C GLU A 147 0.59 -25.98 -8.54
N THR A 148 0.29 -25.25 -9.61
CA THR A 148 -0.91 -25.42 -10.38
C THR A 148 -0.59 -25.50 -11.87
N THR A 149 -1.59 -25.73 -12.69
CA THR A 149 -1.42 -25.71 -14.16
C THR A 149 -1.13 -24.30 -14.70
N GLU A 150 -1.37 -23.28 -13.91
CA GLU A 150 -1.19 -21.86 -14.27
C GLU A 150 0.13 -21.29 -13.75
N GLY A 151 0.73 -21.92 -12.74
CA GLY A 151 1.99 -21.47 -12.17
C GLY A 151 2.19 -21.88 -10.72
N VAL A 152 2.96 -21.09 -9.99
CA VAL A 152 3.23 -21.27 -8.56
C VAL A 152 2.35 -20.32 -7.77
N HIS A 153 1.42 -20.88 -7.00
CA HIS A 153 0.57 -20.10 -6.11
C HIS A 153 1.22 -19.98 -4.73
N ILE A 154 1.33 -18.75 -4.26
CA ILE A 154 1.87 -18.44 -2.94
C ILE A 154 0.79 -17.68 -2.18
N HIS A 155 0.41 -18.20 -1.02
CA HIS A 155 -0.56 -17.54 -0.14
C HIS A 155 0.08 -17.30 1.22
N ILE A 156 0.09 -16.03 1.65
CA ILE A 156 0.68 -15.54 2.88
C ILE A 156 -0.41 -14.82 3.68
N ILE A 157 -0.55 -15.19 4.94
CA ILE A 157 -1.37 -14.46 5.90
C ILE A 157 -0.43 -13.80 6.89
N ASP A 158 -0.51 -12.49 6.99
CA ASP A 158 0.32 -11.66 7.85
C ASP A 158 -0.56 -10.84 8.80
N ALA A 159 -0.16 -10.77 10.07
CA ALA A 159 -0.71 -9.85 11.02
C ALA A 159 0.17 -8.60 11.10
N ALA A 160 -0.32 -7.46 10.61
CA ALA A 160 0.29 -6.17 10.84
C ALA A 160 -0.18 -5.62 12.19
N LEU A 161 0.66 -5.75 13.20
CA LEU A 161 0.35 -5.35 14.58
C LEU A 161 0.71 -3.88 14.79
N MET A 162 -0.22 -3.13 15.35
CA MET A 162 0.00 -1.73 15.72
C MET A 162 0.94 -1.64 16.92
N GLY A 163 1.92 -0.75 16.82
CA GLY A 163 2.86 -0.50 17.91
C GLY A 163 2.15 -0.03 19.18
N LYS A 164 2.69 -0.37 20.35
CA LYS A 164 2.15 0.15 21.63
C LYS A 164 2.37 1.66 21.68
N GLY A 165 1.29 2.42 21.79
CA GLY A 165 1.36 3.84 22.09
C GLY A 165 1.79 4.06 23.54
N GLU A 166 2.33 5.25 23.87
CA GLU A 166 2.73 5.60 25.23
C GLU A 166 1.54 5.75 26.20
N LYS A 167 0.31 5.88 25.69
CA LYS A 167 -0.92 5.94 26.50
C LYS A 167 -1.67 4.60 26.40
N GLU A 168 -2.13 4.10 27.54
CA GLU A 168 -3.05 2.95 27.59
C GLU A 168 -4.21 3.21 26.65
N LYS A 169 -4.38 2.34 25.66
CA LYS A 169 -5.40 2.47 24.63
C LYS A 169 -6.78 2.31 25.25
N LYS A 170 -7.59 3.35 25.17
CA LYS A 170 -9.03 3.15 25.11
C LYS A 170 -9.30 2.35 23.84
N ASP A 171 -9.99 1.23 23.99
CA ASP A 171 -10.28 0.29 22.92
C ASP A 171 -10.70 1.02 21.63
N LEU A 172 -9.80 1.08 20.67
CA LEU A 172 -10.13 1.54 19.33
C LEU A 172 -10.90 0.39 18.66
N TYR A 173 -12.21 0.50 18.69
CA TYR A 173 -13.08 -0.47 18.06
C TYR A 173 -13.15 -0.17 16.56
N ILE A 174 -12.29 -0.79 15.77
CA ILE A 174 -12.44 -0.87 14.33
C ILE A 174 -12.94 -2.29 14.03
N GLU A 175 -14.12 -2.38 13.42
CA GLU A 175 -14.72 -3.68 13.06
C GLU A 175 -13.75 -4.48 12.18
N GLY A 176 -13.39 -5.67 12.59
CA GLY A 176 -12.41 -6.54 11.91
C GLY A 176 -10.99 -6.51 12.47
N ILE A 177 -10.66 -5.63 13.43
CA ILE A 177 -9.35 -5.62 14.09
C ILE A 177 -9.46 -6.37 15.41
N GLN A 178 -8.94 -7.59 15.46
CA GLN A 178 -8.72 -8.30 16.71
C GLN A 178 -7.29 -8.01 17.20
N ASN A 179 -7.14 -7.70 18.49
CA ASN A 179 -5.86 -7.53 19.17
C ASN A 179 -4.94 -6.41 18.61
N ASN A 180 -5.50 -5.27 18.21
CA ASN A 180 -4.72 -4.12 17.69
C ASN A 180 -3.87 -4.43 16.45
N GLY A 181 -4.36 -5.27 15.56
CA GLY A 181 -3.67 -5.62 14.32
C GLY A 181 -4.61 -5.76 13.14
N ILE A 182 -4.05 -5.73 11.94
CA ILE A 182 -4.74 -5.95 10.67
C ILE A 182 -4.25 -7.27 10.13
N ILE A 183 -5.18 -8.12 9.70
CA ILE A 183 -4.84 -9.37 9.01
C ILE A 183 -4.81 -9.10 7.51
N ASN A 184 -3.66 -9.32 6.91
CA ASN A 184 -3.44 -9.17 5.48
C ASN A 184 -3.37 -10.55 4.83
N HIS A 185 -3.99 -10.66 3.68
CA HIS A 185 -3.89 -11.82 2.81
C HIS A 185 -3.16 -11.39 1.54
N TYR A 186 -2.01 -11.98 1.29
CA TYR A 186 -1.27 -11.79 0.05
C TYR A 186 -1.38 -13.06 -0.79
N GLU A 187 -1.78 -12.89 -2.03
CA GLU A 187 -1.85 -13.97 -3.01
C GLU A 187 -1.02 -13.59 -4.23
N TYR A 188 -0.13 -14.47 -4.63
CA TYR A 188 0.73 -14.33 -5.81
C TYR A 188 0.51 -15.55 -6.71
N ILE A 189 0.34 -15.29 -8.00
CA ILE A 189 0.05 -16.30 -9.04
C ILE A 189 1.06 -16.19 -10.17
#